data_335e31a8d5ced1542036645e9116aeaf
#
_entry.id   335e31a8d5ced1542036645e9116aeaf
#
_cell.length_a   1.000
_cell.length_b   1.000
_cell.length_c   1.000
_cell.angle_alpha   90.00
_cell.angle_beta   90.00
_cell.angle_gamma   90.00
#
_symmetry.space_group_name_H-M   'P 1'
#
loop_
_entity.id
_entity.type
_entity.pdbx_description
1 polymer ?
#
loop_
_entity_poly.entity_id
_entity_poly.type
_entity_poly.pdbx_seq_one_letter_code
_entity_poly.pdbx_strand_id
1 'polypeptide(L)'
;MLKNRIIPCLDVKNGRVVKGINFIELKDAGDPVEQAKIYSDSGADEICFLDITASNENRETIYDVVKKTSKNCFVPLTVGGGVRSIEDINKLLNCGADKVSINTAAVQNHNLIKEAAKRFGSQCIVVAIDAKKTDENKWSVFTHGGREQTDIDAIEYAKISENNGAGEILLTSMDKDGTQSGYDIQLTSKITKAINIPVIASGGVGSLDHLKDGIVKGGANAVLAASIFHFGKFSIKEAKEYLKSKNVSVRV
;
A
#
# COMPACT_ATOMS: atom_id res chain seq x y z
N MET A 1 -12.42 -0.52 -19.97
CA MET A 1 -11.16 -0.97 -19.36
C MET A 1 -10.97 -0.24 -18.05
N LEU A 2 -10.60 -0.93 -16.96
CA LEU A 2 -10.32 -0.29 -15.69
C LEU A 2 -9.11 0.63 -15.82
N LYS A 3 -9.15 1.79 -15.14
CA LYS A 3 -8.04 2.74 -15.11
C LYS A 3 -7.03 2.32 -14.05
N ASN A 4 -5.75 2.47 -14.35
CA ASN A 4 -4.69 2.28 -13.37
C ASN A 4 -4.69 3.45 -12.37
N ARG A 5 -4.39 3.16 -11.09
CA ARG A 5 -4.42 4.14 -10.00
C ARG A 5 -3.00 4.58 -9.62
N ILE A 6 -2.85 5.85 -9.28
CA ILE A 6 -1.66 6.41 -8.62
C ILE A 6 -2.05 6.67 -7.16
N ILE A 7 -1.32 6.04 -6.25
CA ILE A 7 -1.61 6.03 -4.81
C ILE A 7 -0.43 6.64 -4.05
N PRO A 8 -0.53 7.88 -3.56
CA PRO A 8 0.42 8.40 -2.58
C PRO A 8 0.34 7.60 -1.28
N CYS A 9 1.51 7.25 -0.72
CA CYS A 9 1.60 6.57 0.57
C CYS A 9 2.16 7.52 1.63
N LEU A 10 1.47 7.61 2.76
CA LEU A 10 1.88 8.39 3.91
C LEU A 10 2.19 7.43 5.07
N ASP A 11 3.48 7.30 5.39
CA ASP A 11 3.91 6.60 6.60
C ASP A 11 3.62 7.50 7.80
N VAL A 12 2.78 7.04 8.73
CA VAL A 12 2.35 7.81 9.90
C VAL A 12 3.03 7.28 11.15
N LYS A 13 3.66 8.16 11.92
CA LYS A 13 4.25 7.86 13.23
C LYS A 13 3.81 8.92 14.24
N ASN A 14 3.20 8.50 15.34
CA ASN A 14 2.72 9.41 16.39
C ASN A 14 1.84 10.56 15.84
N GLY A 15 0.99 10.28 14.84
CA GLY A 15 0.11 11.27 14.22
C GLY A 15 0.80 12.25 13.27
N ARG A 16 2.05 12.02 12.88
CA ARG A 16 2.81 12.81 11.90
C ARG A 16 3.20 11.97 10.71
N VAL A 17 3.19 12.56 9.53
CA VAL A 17 3.78 11.92 8.36
C VAL A 17 5.28 11.91 8.50
N VAL A 18 5.88 10.75 8.28
CA VAL A 18 7.34 10.59 8.34
C VAL A 18 7.84 9.90 7.09
N LYS A 19 9.09 10.16 6.73
CA LYS A 19 9.77 9.44 5.66
C LYS A 19 11.22 9.18 6.01
N GLY A 20 11.65 7.94 5.78
CA GLY A 20 13.03 7.49 5.95
C GLY A 20 13.40 6.47 4.87
N ILE A 21 14.65 6.04 4.88
CA ILE A 21 15.14 4.91 4.07
C ILE A 21 15.08 3.67 4.96
N ASN A 22 14.39 2.62 4.51
CA ASN A 22 14.19 1.37 5.28
C ASN A 22 13.69 1.61 6.72
N PHE A 23 12.78 2.59 6.92
CA PHE A 23 12.26 3.02 8.23
C PHE A 23 13.32 3.52 9.22
N ILE A 24 14.51 3.88 8.75
CA ILE A 24 15.61 4.47 9.53
C ILE A 24 15.74 5.95 9.19
N GLU A 25 16.21 6.76 10.15
CA GLU A 25 16.39 8.22 10.00
C GLU A 25 15.10 8.94 9.51
N LEU A 26 14.01 8.69 10.21
CA LEU A 26 12.71 9.26 9.86
C LEU A 26 12.73 10.80 9.98
N LYS A 27 12.41 11.47 8.89
CA LYS A 27 12.20 12.92 8.83
C LYS A 27 10.70 13.19 8.85
N ASP A 28 10.30 14.22 9.61
CA ASP A 28 8.92 14.72 9.62
C ASP A 28 8.59 15.31 8.24
N ALA A 29 7.48 14.88 7.66
CA ALA A 29 6.99 15.33 6.37
C ALA A 29 5.63 16.06 6.47
N GLY A 30 5.16 16.39 7.67
CA GLY A 30 4.00 17.26 7.89
C GLY A 30 2.79 16.59 8.56
N ASP A 31 1.68 17.29 8.52
CA ASP A 31 0.40 16.81 9.03
C ASP A 31 -0.26 15.86 8.03
N PRO A 32 -0.70 14.64 8.44
CA PRO A 32 -1.28 13.65 7.54
C PRO A 32 -2.61 14.10 6.93
N VAL A 33 -3.41 14.89 7.64
CA VAL A 33 -4.72 15.37 7.13
C VAL A 33 -4.50 16.41 6.03
N GLU A 34 -3.55 17.34 6.24
CA GLU A 34 -3.20 18.36 5.25
C GLU A 34 -2.58 17.72 4.00
N GLN A 35 -1.65 16.78 4.19
CA GLN A 35 -1.01 16.07 3.07
C GLN A 35 -2.03 15.26 2.26
N ALA A 36 -2.92 14.54 2.92
CA ALA A 36 -3.98 13.79 2.24
C ALA A 36 -4.91 14.71 1.44
N LYS A 37 -5.27 15.86 1.99
CA LYS A 37 -6.06 16.87 1.28
C LYS A 37 -5.33 17.37 0.03
N ILE A 38 -4.06 17.73 0.15
CA ILE A 38 -3.22 18.19 -0.99
C ILE A 38 -3.20 17.12 -2.09
N TYR A 39 -3.00 15.84 -1.76
CA TYR A 39 -2.99 14.77 -2.75
C TYR A 39 -4.37 14.51 -3.37
N SER A 40 -5.43 14.57 -2.57
CA SER A 40 -6.81 14.47 -3.06
C SER A 40 -7.11 15.60 -4.07
N ASP A 41 -6.79 16.84 -3.72
CA ASP A 41 -7.00 18.02 -4.58
C ASP A 41 -6.10 17.99 -5.83
N SER A 42 -4.92 17.35 -5.74
CA SER A 42 -3.99 17.15 -6.86
C SER A 42 -4.38 15.99 -7.78
N GLY A 43 -5.49 15.30 -7.49
CA GLY A 43 -6.05 14.25 -8.35
C GLY A 43 -5.46 12.86 -8.11
N ALA A 44 -4.99 12.53 -6.90
CA ALA A 44 -4.69 11.14 -6.53
C ALA A 44 -5.92 10.25 -6.74
N ASP A 45 -5.72 8.99 -7.10
CA ASP A 45 -6.83 8.05 -7.31
C ASP A 45 -7.27 7.38 -6.01
N GLU A 46 -6.38 7.32 -5.03
CA GLU A 46 -6.53 6.74 -3.69
C GLU A 46 -5.39 7.25 -2.82
N ILE A 47 -5.54 7.24 -1.51
CA ILE A 47 -4.47 7.56 -0.55
C ILE A 47 -4.28 6.36 0.37
N CYS A 48 -3.03 6.04 0.68
CA CYS A 48 -2.68 4.98 1.63
C CYS A 48 -2.01 5.58 2.87
N PHE A 49 -2.54 5.28 4.05
CA PHE A 49 -1.89 5.52 5.34
C PHE A 49 -1.34 4.22 5.89
N LEU A 50 -0.06 4.21 6.26
CA LEU A 50 0.58 3.10 6.95
C LEU A 50 1.05 3.59 8.33
N ASP A 51 0.38 3.14 9.39
CA ASP A 51 0.83 3.39 10.76
C ASP A 51 2.04 2.51 11.07
N ILE A 52 3.20 3.13 11.17
CA ILE A 52 4.47 2.46 11.48
C ILE A 52 4.80 2.46 12.98
N THR A 53 3.88 2.97 13.81
CA THR A 53 4.05 3.06 15.27
C THR A 53 3.69 1.74 15.97
N ALA A 54 3.65 0.65 15.47
CA ALA A 54 3.35 -0.73 15.93
C ALA A 54 3.05 -0.98 17.45
N SER A 55 3.01 0.05 18.32
CA SER A 55 2.69 -0.08 19.75
C SER A 55 1.20 0.10 20.03
N ASN A 56 0.66 -0.65 20.98
CA ASN A 56 -0.76 -0.58 21.38
C ASN A 56 -1.17 0.79 21.95
N GLU A 57 -0.21 1.56 22.43
CA GLU A 57 -0.47 2.82 23.17
C GLU A 57 -0.86 4.00 22.28
N ASN A 58 -0.55 3.93 20.96
CA ASN A 58 -0.79 5.04 20.03
C ASN A 58 -1.89 4.77 18.99
N ARG A 59 -2.68 3.71 19.14
CA ARG A 59 -3.75 3.37 18.17
C ARG A 59 -4.86 4.41 18.10
N GLU A 60 -5.20 5.03 19.21
CA GLU A 60 -6.24 6.08 19.21
C GLU A 60 -5.82 7.25 18.32
N THR A 61 -4.52 7.52 18.20
CA THR A 61 -3.99 8.57 17.34
C THR A 61 -4.30 8.32 15.87
N ILE A 62 -4.13 7.07 15.36
CA ILE A 62 -4.43 6.78 13.95
C ILE A 62 -5.93 6.84 13.67
N TYR A 63 -6.79 6.41 14.59
CA TYR A 63 -8.25 6.53 14.43
C TYR A 63 -8.70 7.98 14.31
N ASP A 64 -8.13 8.87 15.13
CA ASP A 64 -8.42 10.32 15.07
C ASP A 64 -7.92 10.95 13.75
N VAL A 65 -6.72 10.59 13.31
CA VAL A 65 -6.17 11.00 12.00
C VAL A 65 -7.09 10.56 10.87
N VAL A 66 -7.50 9.29 10.83
CA VAL A 66 -8.41 8.75 9.80
C VAL A 66 -9.73 9.50 9.80
N LYS A 67 -10.33 9.71 10.99
CA LYS A 67 -11.59 10.44 11.14
C LYS A 67 -11.52 11.90 10.69
N LYS A 68 -10.38 12.57 10.89
CA LYS A 68 -10.17 13.93 10.41
C LYS A 68 -9.92 13.96 8.90
N THR A 69 -9.14 12.99 8.39
CA THR A 69 -8.83 12.89 6.96
C THR A 69 -10.08 12.61 6.15
N SER A 70 -10.93 11.67 6.56
CA SER A 70 -12.15 11.31 5.82
C SER A 70 -13.14 12.47 5.63
N LYS A 71 -13.04 13.51 6.46
CA LYS A 71 -13.85 14.74 6.30
C LYS A 71 -13.30 15.72 5.26
N ASN A 72 -12.03 15.59 4.89
CA ASN A 72 -11.32 16.54 4.04
C ASN A 72 -10.75 15.93 2.76
N CYS A 73 -10.81 14.59 2.63
CA CYS A 73 -10.28 13.84 1.51
C CYS A 73 -11.45 13.09 0.84
N PHE A 74 -11.61 13.28 -0.47
CA PHE A 74 -12.74 12.76 -1.24
C PHE A 74 -12.32 11.69 -2.26
N VAL A 75 -11.16 11.10 -2.07
CA VAL A 75 -10.70 9.88 -2.77
C VAL A 75 -10.64 8.72 -1.77
N PRO A 76 -10.71 7.46 -2.22
CA PRO A 76 -10.64 6.31 -1.33
C PRO A 76 -9.43 6.36 -0.42
N LEU A 77 -9.62 6.03 0.85
CA LEU A 77 -8.60 5.99 1.88
C LEU A 77 -8.35 4.54 2.32
N THR A 78 -7.16 4.03 2.04
CA THR A 78 -6.68 2.75 2.56
C THR A 78 -5.83 3.00 3.81
N VAL A 79 -6.12 2.27 4.89
CA VAL A 79 -5.40 2.40 6.16
C VAL A 79 -4.82 1.06 6.57
N GLY A 80 -3.52 1.03 6.85
CA GLY A 80 -2.80 -0.15 7.34
C GLY A 80 -1.88 0.17 8.50
N GLY A 81 -1.21 -0.87 8.99
CA GLY A 81 -0.33 -0.80 10.15
C GLY A 81 -1.04 -1.21 11.44
N GLY A 82 -0.48 -2.21 12.13
CA GLY A 82 -0.95 -2.67 13.43
C GLY A 82 -2.36 -3.29 13.49
N VAL A 83 -3.02 -3.56 12.38
CA VAL A 83 -4.35 -4.20 12.32
C VAL A 83 -4.24 -5.67 12.69
N ARG A 84 -4.98 -6.13 13.71
CA ARG A 84 -4.83 -7.47 14.29
C ARG A 84 -6.13 -8.25 14.38
N SER A 85 -7.28 -7.59 14.35
CA SER A 85 -8.58 -8.20 14.63
C SER A 85 -9.70 -7.63 13.75
N ILE A 86 -10.82 -8.32 13.75
CA ILE A 86 -12.07 -7.85 13.11
C ILE A 86 -12.54 -6.52 13.74
N GLU A 87 -12.31 -6.35 15.03
CA GLU A 87 -12.65 -5.13 15.78
C GLU A 87 -11.81 -3.94 15.31
N ASP A 88 -10.50 -4.14 15.05
CA ASP A 88 -9.64 -3.09 14.50
C ASP A 88 -10.11 -2.67 13.12
N ILE A 89 -10.44 -3.64 12.25
CA ILE A 89 -10.98 -3.38 10.91
C ILE A 89 -12.27 -2.57 11.00
N ASN A 90 -13.20 -3.01 11.85
CA ASN A 90 -14.48 -2.33 12.05
C ASN A 90 -14.29 -0.89 12.54
N LYS A 91 -13.38 -0.65 13.47
CA LYS A 91 -13.07 0.70 13.98
C LYS A 91 -12.53 1.60 12.88
N LEU A 92 -11.58 1.13 12.06
CA LEU A 92 -11.00 1.90 10.96
C LEU A 92 -12.06 2.26 9.92
N LEU A 93 -12.89 1.31 9.50
CA LEU A 93 -13.99 1.56 8.57
C LEU A 93 -15.00 2.57 9.14
N ASN A 94 -15.36 2.45 10.42
CA ASN A 94 -16.25 3.41 11.10
C ASN A 94 -15.61 4.81 11.28
N CYS A 95 -14.29 4.91 11.28
CA CYS A 95 -13.59 6.20 11.27
C CYS A 95 -13.54 6.85 9.88
N GLY A 96 -13.94 6.12 8.83
CA GLY A 96 -14.02 6.63 7.46
C GLY A 96 -12.93 6.11 6.53
N ALA A 97 -12.23 5.04 6.89
CA ALA A 97 -11.41 4.30 5.93
C ALA A 97 -12.32 3.54 4.94
N ASP A 98 -11.99 3.55 3.66
CA ASP A 98 -12.68 2.77 2.63
C ASP A 98 -12.12 1.34 2.54
N LYS A 99 -10.84 1.19 2.82
CA LYS A 99 -10.13 -0.09 2.82
C LYS A 99 -9.20 -0.21 4.02
N VAL A 100 -9.00 -1.44 4.47
CA VAL A 100 -8.06 -1.76 5.56
C VAL A 100 -7.01 -2.73 5.05
N SER A 101 -5.74 -2.39 5.27
CA SER A 101 -4.60 -3.21 4.89
C SER A 101 -4.09 -4.02 6.08
N ILE A 102 -3.96 -5.33 5.88
CA ILE A 102 -3.59 -6.31 6.91
C ILE A 102 -2.34 -7.07 6.46
N ASN A 103 -1.32 -7.16 7.31
CA ASN A 103 -0.10 -7.93 7.04
C ASN A 103 0.06 -9.05 8.09
N THR A 104 0.83 -8.84 9.15
CA THR A 104 1.25 -9.85 10.13
C THR A 104 0.11 -10.74 10.64
N ALA A 105 -1.01 -10.13 11.03
CA ALA A 105 -2.15 -10.90 11.55
C ALA A 105 -2.78 -11.82 10.50
N ALA A 106 -2.79 -11.41 9.23
CA ALA A 106 -3.27 -12.23 8.13
C ALA A 106 -2.31 -13.39 7.79
N VAL A 107 -1.00 -13.18 7.94
CA VAL A 107 0.01 -14.24 7.80
C VAL A 107 -0.11 -15.26 8.93
N GLN A 108 -0.31 -14.82 10.16
CA GLN A 108 -0.46 -15.69 11.33
C GLN A 108 -1.79 -16.45 11.33
N ASN A 109 -2.85 -15.84 10.79
CA ASN A 109 -4.19 -16.44 10.75
C ASN A 109 -4.92 -16.03 9.46
N HIS A 110 -4.84 -16.86 8.44
CA HIS A 110 -5.51 -16.62 7.14
C HIS A 110 -7.04 -16.55 7.27
N ASN A 111 -7.63 -17.14 8.34
CA ASN A 111 -9.06 -17.07 8.56
C ASN A 111 -9.55 -15.65 8.86
N LEU A 112 -8.65 -14.78 9.37
CA LEU A 112 -8.96 -13.35 9.55
C LEU A 112 -9.35 -12.68 8.23
N ILE A 113 -8.69 -13.01 7.12
CA ILE A 113 -9.02 -12.49 5.78
C ILE A 113 -10.44 -12.90 5.41
N LYS A 114 -10.75 -14.19 5.58
CA LYS A 114 -12.07 -14.77 5.24
C LYS A 114 -13.20 -14.16 6.07
N GLU A 115 -13.01 -14.03 7.36
CA GLU A 115 -13.98 -13.41 8.26
C GLU A 115 -14.21 -11.94 7.94
N ALA A 116 -13.12 -11.20 7.71
CA ALA A 116 -13.17 -9.79 7.34
C ALA A 116 -13.89 -9.59 6.00
N ALA A 117 -13.54 -10.37 4.96
CA ALA A 117 -14.19 -10.31 3.65
C ALA A 117 -15.69 -10.66 3.73
N LYS A 118 -16.05 -11.66 4.54
CA LYS A 118 -17.47 -12.03 4.75
C LYS A 118 -18.26 -10.92 5.47
N ARG A 119 -17.63 -10.22 6.40
CA ARG A 119 -18.31 -9.21 7.24
C ARG A 119 -18.39 -7.85 6.57
N PHE A 120 -17.32 -7.42 5.89
CA PHE A 120 -17.20 -6.06 5.35
C PHE A 120 -17.20 -6.00 3.82
N GLY A 121 -17.09 -7.15 3.15
CA GLY A 121 -16.91 -7.26 1.72
C GLY A 121 -15.44 -7.30 1.31
N SER A 122 -15.11 -8.10 0.30
CA SER A 122 -13.74 -8.25 -0.21
C SER A 122 -13.11 -6.92 -0.61
N GLN A 123 -13.89 -6.01 -1.19
CA GLN A 123 -13.44 -4.70 -1.65
C GLN A 123 -12.82 -3.82 -0.54
N CYS A 124 -13.14 -4.09 0.74
CA CYS A 124 -12.59 -3.36 1.88
C CYS A 124 -11.28 -3.98 2.40
N ILE A 125 -10.90 -5.19 1.94
CA ILE A 125 -9.79 -5.96 2.52
C ILE A 125 -8.61 -5.98 1.55
N VAL A 126 -7.54 -5.33 1.96
CA VAL A 126 -6.23 -5.33 1.28
C VAL A 126 -5.28 -6.21 2.09
N VAL A 127 -4.65 -7.20 1.47
CA VAL A 127 -3.58 -7.95 2.12
C VAL A 127 -2.24 -7.37 1.70
N ALA A 128 -1.49 -6.86 2.68
CA ALA A 128 -0.13 -6.38 2.45
C ALA A 128 0.87 -7.54 2.52
N ILE A 129 1.74 -7.61 1.51
CA ILE A 129 2.79 -8.60 1.39
C ILE A 129 4.13 -7.86 1.31
N ASP A 130 4.91 -7.92 2.38
CA ASP A 130 6.29 -7.48 2.37
C ASP A 130 7.14 -8.67 1.94
N ALA A 131 7.75 -8.59 0.76
CA ALA A 131 8.48 -9.70 0.15
C ALA A 131 9.95 -9.35 -0.05
N LYS A 132 10.83 -10.29 0.27
CA LYS A 132 12.27 -10.18 0.05
C LYS A 132 12.77 -11.38 -0.73
N LYS A 133 13.64 -11.12 -1.70
CA LYS A 133 14.24 -12.17 -2.53
C LYS A 133 15.18 -13.03 -1.67
N THR A 134 14.96 -14.32 -1.69
CA THR A 134 15.74 -15.31 -0.90
C THR A 134 16.53 -16.27 -1.77
N ASP A 135 16.13 -16.43 -3.05
CA ASP A 135 16.82 -17.27 -4.02
C ASP A 135 16.47 -16.82 -5.45
N GLU A 136 17.05 -17.47 -6.46
CA GLU A 136 16.66 -17.25 -7.84
C GLU A 136 15.16 -17.55 -8.03
N ASN A 137 14.40 -16.54 -8.46
CA ASN A 137 12.94 -16.64 -8.65
C ASN A 137 12.11 -16.97 -7.39
N LYS A 138 12.64 -16.78 -6.18
CA LYS A 138 11.94 -17.05 -4.92
C LYS A 138 11.96 -15.83 -3.99
N TRP A 139 10.82 -15.53 -3.39
CA TRP A 139 10.65 -14.43 -2.43
C TRP A 139 9.90 -14.94 -1.21
N SER A 140 10.47 -14.70 -0.03
CA SER A 140 9.80 -15.02 1.24
C SER A 140 8.98 -13.83 1.73
N VAL A 141 7.84 -14.12 2.35
CA VAL A 141 7.02 -13.15 3.07
C VAL A 141 7.70 -12.77 4.37
N PHE A 142 7.68 -11.47 4.69
CA PHE A 142 8.14 -10.93 5.96
C PHE A 142 6.98 -10.34 6.76
N THR A 143 7.10 -10.41 8.07
CA THR A 143 6.13 -9.90 9.02
C THR A 143 6.76 -8.86 9.95
N HIS A 144 5.94 -8.29 10.86
CA HIS A 144 6.38 -7.32 11.88
C HIS A 144 7.14 -6.11 11.28
N GLY A 145 6.62 -5.58 10.15
CA GLY A 145 7.25 -4.46 9.46
C GLY A 145 8.60 -4.82 8.85
N GLY A 146 8.70 -6.02 8.27
CA GLY A 146 9.90 -6.50 7.59
C GLY A 146 11.01 -7.06 8.51
N ARG A 147 10.71 -7.28 9.79
CA ARG A 147 11.73 -7.73 10.77
C ARG A 147 11.85 -9.25 10.88
N GLU A 148 10.78 -9.97 10.60
CA GLU A 148 10.72 -11.43 10.76
C GLU A 148 10.44 -12.10 9.42
N GLN A 149 11.39 -12.93 8.98
CA GLN A 149 11.23 -13.77 7.80
C GLN A 149 10.34 -14.97 8.13
N THR A 150 9.47 -15.33 7.20
CA THR A 150 8.70 -16.57 7.25
C THR A 150 9.19 -17.55 6.19
N ASP A 151 8.78 -18.81 6.29
CA ASP A 151 9.01 -19.83 5.27
C ASP A 151 7.99 -19.80 4.12
N ILE A 152 7.12 -18.79 4.10
CA ILE A 152 6.01 -18.69 3.14
C ILE A 152 6.52 -17.99 1.87
N ASP A 153 6.31 -18.65 0.72
CA ASP A 153 6.55 -18.03 -0.59
C ASP A 153 5.52 -16.93 -0.89
N ALA A 154 5.98 -15.78 -1.37
CA ALA A 154 5.13 -14.61 -1.59
C ALA A 154 4.07 -14.84 -2.68
N ILE A 155 4.36 -15.66 -3.71
CA ILE A 155 3.41 -15.96 -4.80
C ILE A 155 2.32 -16.90 -4.28
N GLU A 156 2.70 -17.92 -3.52
CA GLU A 156 1.72 -18.83 -2.90
C GLU A 156 0.86 -18.10 -1.87
N TYR A 157 1.44 -17.17 -1.10
CA TYR A 157 0.68 -16.37 -0.15
C TYR A 157 -0.32 -15.43 -0.82
N ALA A 158 0.01 -14.87 -1.97
CA ALA A 158 -0.93 -14.07 -2.75
C ALA A 158 -2.15 -14.90 -3.20
N LYS A 159 -1.94 -16.15 -3.64
CA LYS A 159 -3.03 -17.09 -3.99
C LYS A 159 -3.87 -17.46 -2.76
N ILE A 160 -3.22 -17.75 -1.63
CA ILE A 160 -3.92 -18.02 -0.36
C ILE A 160 -4.79 -16.84 0.04
N SER A 161 -4.27 -15.62 -0.09
CA SER A 161 -4.99 -14.38 0.24
C SER A 161 -6.22 -14.18 -0.65
N GLU A 162 -6.08 -14.35 -1.97
CA GLU A 162 -7.21 -14.31 -2.92
C GLU A 162 -8.26 -15.36 -2.56
N ASN A 163 -7.87 -16.60 -2.34
CA ASN A 163 -8.78 -17.71 -2.01
C ASN A 163 -9.53 -17.49 -0.67
N ASN A 164 -8.94 -16.72 0.26
CA ASN A 164 -9.58 -16.33 1.50
C ASN A 164 -10.42 -15.05 1.38
N GLY A 165 -10.52 -14.45 0.20
CA GLY A 165 -11.42 -13.33 -0.05
C GLY A 165 -10.78 -11.96 0.05
N ALA A 166 -9.46 -11.84 0.01
CA ALA A 166 -8.81 -10.54 -0.18
C ALA A 166 -9.34 -9.88 -1.47
N GLY A 167 -9.62 -8.60 -1.42
CA GLY A 167 -10.05 -7.82 -2.57
C GLY A 167 -8.90 -7.23 -3.36
N GLU A 168 -7.71 -7.10 -2.74
CA GLU A 168 -6.54 -6.48 -3.34
C GLU A 168 -5.25 -6.91 -2.61
N ILE A 169 -4.13 -6.94 -3.31
CA ILE A 169 -2.80 -7.16 -2.75
C ILE A 169 -1.99 -5.86 -2.80
N LEU A 170 -1.46 -5.42 -1.66
CA LEU A 170 -0.44 -4.38 -1.58
C LEU A 170 0.93 -5.08 -1.49
N LEU A 171 1.67 -5.08 -2.59
CA LEU A 171 2.93 -5.80 -2.72
C LEU A 171 4.12 -4.86 -2.56
N THR A 172 4.88 -5.01 -1.48
CA THR A 172 6.11 -4.24 -1.25
C THR A 172 7.34 -5.14 -1.44
N SER A 173 8.21 -4.78 -2.38
CA SER A 173 9.55 -5.38 -2.45
C SER A 173 10.47 -4.70 -1.46
N MET A 174 10.91 -5.44 -0.45
CA MET A 174 11.87 -4.96 0.56
C MET A 174 13.27 -4.71 -0.03
N ASP A 175 13.63 -5.43 -1.09
CA ASP A 175 14.90 -5.22 -1.81
C ASP A 175 14.92 -3.89 -2.57
N LYS A 176 13.76 -3.35 -2.89
CA LYS A 176 13.60 -2.13 -3.68
C LYS A 176 13.19 -0.93 -2.84
N ASP A 177 12.54 -1.14 -1.68
CA ASP A 177 12.04 -0.03 -0.88
C ASP A 177 13.15 0.92 -0.44
N GLY A 178 12.92 2.22 -0.63
CA GLY A 178 13.89 3.29 -0.35
C GLY A 178 15.02 3.45 -1.38
N THR A 179 15.24 2.50 -2.31
CA THR A 179 16.41 2.53 -3.24
C THR A 179 16.26 3.49 -4.41
N GLN A 180 15.04 3.91 -4.74
CA GLN A 180 14.71 4.70 -5.94
C GLN A 180 15.14 4.06 -7.29
N SER A 181 15.39 2.75 -7.31
CA SER A 181 15.85 1.99 -8.48
C SER A 181 14.73 1.34 -9.31
N GLY A 182 13.48 1.61 -8.98
CA GLY A 182 12.27 1.04 -9.60
C GLY A 182 11.68 -0.11 -8.80
N TYR A 183 10.43 -0.48 -9.14
CA TYR A 183 9.76 -1.64 -8.56
C TYR A 183 10.48 -2.95 -8.87
N ASP A 184 10.27 -3.97 -8.07
CA ASP A 184 10.63 -5.35 -8.42
C ASP A 184 9.66 -5.88 -9.48
N ILE A 185 10.02 -5.66 -10.75
CA ILE A 185 9.18 -6.04 -11.89
C ILE A 185 9.02 -7.56 -11.98
N GLN A 186 10.07 -8.31 -11.62
CA GLN A 186 10.02 -9.77 -11.69
C GLN A 186 9.02 -10.33 -10.66
N LEU A 187 9.10 -9.89 -9.42
CA LEU A 187 8.17 -10.26 -8.36
C LEU A 187 6.75 -9.83 -8.72
N THR A 188 6.57 -8.55 -9.07
CA THR A 188 5.25 -7.98 -9.41
C THR A 188 4.60 -8.76 -10.55
N SER A 189 5.33 -9.02 -11.65
CA SER A 189 4.80 -9.76 -12.79
C SER A 189 4.45 -11.21 -12.47
N LYS A 190 5.18 -11.87 -11.57
CA LYS A 190 4.84 -13.24 -11.14
C LYS A 190 3.55 -13.27 -10.33
N ILE A 191 3.37 -12.34 -9.41
CA ILE A 191 2.15 -12.26 -8.60
C ILE A 191 0.95 -11.86 -9.45
N THR A 192 1.05 -10.82 -10.29
CA THR A 192 -0.06 -10.38 -11.15
C THR A 192 -0.53 -11.44 -12.15
N LYS A 193 0.34 -12.37 -12.52
CA LYS A 193 -0.02 -13.53 -13.37
C LYS A 193 -0.61 -14.71 -12.59
N ALA A 194 -0.37 -14.76 -11.27
CA ALA A 194 -0.76 -15.89 -10.43
C ALA A 194 -2.14 -15.71 -9.79
N ILE A 195 -2.66 -14.46 -9.72
CA ILE A 195 -3.94 -14.11 -9.10
C ILE A 195 -4.77 -13.22 -10.02
N ASN A 196 -6.08 -13.13 -9.75
CA ASN A 196 -7.03 -12.33 -10.55
C ASN A 196 -7.44 -11.03 -9.86
N ILE A 197 -7.18 -10.87 -8.55
CA ILE A 197 -7.47 -9.64 -7.82
C ILE A 197 -6.42 -8.58 -8.11
N PRO A 198 -6.77 -7.28 -8.00
CA PRO A 198 -5.83 -6.19 -8.24
C PRO A 198 -4.56 -6.26 -7.38
N VAL A 199 -3.45 -5.85 -7.96
CA VAL A 199 -2.15 -5.72 -7.28
C VAL A 199 -1.69 -4.27 -7.31
N ILE A 200 -1.32 -3.74 -6.14
CA ILE A 200 -0.68 -2.45 -5.96
C ILE A 200 0.83 -2.70 -5.85
N ALA A 201 1.62 -2.19 -6.79
CA ALA A 201 3.08 -2.28 -6.70
C ALA A 201 3.62 -1.20 -5.75
N SER A 202 4.50 -1.60 -4.83
CA SER A 202 5.12 -0.76 -3.81
C SER A 202 6.61 -1.03 -3.66
N GLY A 203 7.37 0.01 -3.29
CA GLY A 203 8.81 -0.04 -3.02
C GLY A 203 9.68 0.27 -4.24
N GLY A 204 10.56 1.29 -4.13
CA GLY A 204 11.62 1.56 -5.08
C GLY A 204 11.38 2.67 -6.10
N VAL A 205 10.27 3.39 -6.06
CA VAL A 205 9.98 4.44 -7.05
C VAL A 205 10.92 5.63 -6.92
N GLY A 206 11.58 6.00 -8.02
CA GLY A 206 12.47 7.15 -8.09
C GLY A 206 12.26 8.03 -9.34
N SER A 207 11.45 7.57 -10.32
CA SER A 207 11.16 8.30 -11.55
C SER A 207 9.76 7.97 -12.08
N LEU A 208 9.28 8.76 -13.05
CA LEU A 208 8.00 8.51 -13.72
C LEU A 208 8.03 7.24 -14.58
N ASP A 209 9.21 6.89 -15.16
CA ASP A 209 9.38 5.62 -15.86
C ASP A 209 9.15 4.41 -14.97
N HIS A 210 9.52 4.49 -13.70
CA HIS A 210 9.27 3.40 -12.76
C HIS A 210 7.77 3.16 -12.55
N LEU A 211 6.94 4.22 -12.49
CA LEU A 211 5.48 4.09 -12.42
C LEU A 211 4.93 3.36 -13.65
N LYS A 212 5.39 3.77 -14.85
CA LYS A 212 5.01 3.10 -16.11
C LYS A 212 5.42 1.62 -16.10
N ASP A 213 6.64 1.33 -15.71
CA ASP A 213 7.17 -0.03 -15.73
C ASP A 213 6.44 -0.96 -14.74
N GLY A 214 6.06 -0.46 -13.57
CA GLY A 214 5.21 -1.19 -12.60
C GLY A 214 3.88 -1.63 -13.22
N ILE A 215 3.25 -0.76 -14.01
CA ILE A 215 1.99 -1.06 -14.69
C ILE A 215 2.23 -1.93 -15.93
N VAL A 216 3.08 -1.51 -16.86
CA VAL A 216 3.19 -2.13 -18.18
C VAL A 216 3.96 -3.45 -18.12
N LYS A 217 5.09 -3.48 -17.42
CA LYS A 217 5.95 -4.67 -17.31
C LYS A 217 5.56 -5.54 -16.12
N GLY A 218 5.21 -4.91 -14.99
CA GLY A 218 4.79 -5.61 -13.78
C GLY A 218 3.36 -6.13 -13.84
N GLY A 219 2.49 -5.52 -14.66
CA GLY A 219 1.07 -5.85 -14.74
C GLY A 219 0.24 -5.32 -13.56
N ALA A 220 0.80 -4.43 -12.73
CA ALA A 220 0.09 -3.87 -11.58
C ALA A 220 -1.11 -3.02 -12.00
N ASN A 221 -2.19 -3.07 -11.23
CA ASN A 221 -3.41 -2.29 -11.41
C ASN A 221 -3.33 -0.92 -10.74
N ALA A 222 -2.36 -0.78 -9.82
CA ALA A 222 -2.05 0.46 -9.15
C ALA A 222 -0.56 0.53 -8.81
N VAL A 223 -0.08 1.76 -8.68
CA VAL A 223 1.30 2.05 -8.29
C VAL A 223 1.29 2.97 -7.07
N LEU A 224 1.98 2.53 -6.02
CA LEU A 224 2.10 3.26 -4.78
C LEU A 224 3.48 3.91 -4.71
N ALA A 225 3.53 5.19 -4.34
CA ALA A 225 4.76 5.95 -4.21
C ALA A 225 4.66 6.97 -3.07
N ALA A 226 5.79 7.24 -2.42
CA ALA A 226 5.90 8.17 -1.31
C ALA A 226 6.88 9.31 -1.64
N SER A 227 8.17 9.01 -1.61
CA SER A 227 9.25 10.02 -1.66
C SER A 227 9.19 10.96 -2.86
N ILE A 228 8.84 10.46 -4.06
CA ILE A 228 8.79 11.29 -5.27
C ILE A 228 7.72 12.38 -5.20
N PHE A 229 6.65 12.13 -4.41
CA PHE A 229 5.57 13.09 -4.18
C PHE A 229 5.84 13.96 -2.95
N HIS A 230 6.26 13.38 -1.82
CA HIS A 230 6.51 14.11 -0.57
C HIS A 230 7.59 15.17 -0.70
N PHE A 231 8.63 14.90 -1.47
CA PHE A 231 9.73 15.87 -1.68
C PHE A 231 9.55 16.75 -2.92
N GLY A 232 8.34 16.73 -3.52
CA GLY A 232 8.02 17.60 -4.64
C GLY A 232 8.84 17.33 -5.91
N LYS A 233 9.43 16.13 -6.05
CA LYS A 233 10.17 15.75 -7.25
C LYS A 233 9.25 15.70 -8.47
N PHE A 234 8.02 15.21 -8.26
CA PHE A 234 6.94 15.20 -9.24
C PHE A 234 5.61 15.42 -8.54
N SER A 235 4.67 16.07 -9.22
CA SER A 235 3.27 16.14 -8.81
C SER A 235 2.48 14.92 -9.30
N ILE A 236 1.33 14.66 -8.68
CA ILE A 236 0.40 13.61 -9.15
C ILE A 236 -0.06 13.90 -10.58
N LYS A 237 -0.31 15.18 -10.91
CA LYS A 237 -0.72 15.60 -12.24
C LYS A 237 0.34 15.28 -13.29
N GLU A 238 1.60 15.64 -13.06
CA GLU A 238 2.72 15.32 -13.95
C GLU A 238 2.86 13.80 -14.15
N ALA A 239 2.71 13.01 -13.07
CA ALA A 239 2.76 11.56 -13.16
C ALA A 239 1.64 11.01 -14.07
N LYS A 240 0.42 11.51 -13.93
CA LYS A 240 -0.73 11.11 -14.77
C LYS A 240 -0.56 11.54 -16.23
N GLU A 241 -0.12 12.76 -16.47
CA GLU A 241 0.15 13.27 -17.83
C GLU A 241 1.26 12.44 -18.52
N TYR A 242 2.33 12.14 -17.77
CA TYR A 242 3.39 11.27 -18.26
C TYR A 242 2.86 9.88 -18.63
N LEU A 243 2.13 9.21 -17.74
CA LEU A 243 1.56 7.88 -18.00
C LEU A 243 0.63 7.90 -19.22
N LYS A 244 -0.21 8.92 -19.32
CA LYS A 244 -1.09 9.12 -20.48
C LYS A 244 -0.29 9.28 -21.79
N SER A 245 0.81 10.04 -21.78
CA SER A 245 1.71 10.20 -22.93
C SER A 245 2.38 8.88 -23.37
N LYS A 246 2.45 7.90 -22.46
CA LYS A 246 2.96 6.55 -22.72
C LYS A 246 1.86 5.52 -23.02
N ASN A 247 0.64 5.97 -23.32
CA ASN A 247 -0.55 5.15 -23.59
C ASN A 247 -0.98 4.27 -22.40
N VAL A 248 -0.61 4.63 -21.17
CA VAL A 248 -1.11 3.97 -19.95
C VAL A 248 -2.45 4.58 -19.59
N SER A 249 -3.46 3.73 -19.38
CA SER A 249 -4.83 4.14 -19.07
C SER A 249 -4.94 4.61 -17.62
N VAL A 250 -4.94 5.92 -17.38
CA VAL A 250 -5.13 6.58 -16.07
C VAL A 250 -6.29 7.57 -16.11
N ARG A 251 -6.81 7.97 -14.94
CA ARG A 251 -7.74 9.12 -14.82
C ARG A 251 -6.91 10.40 -14.86
N VAL A 252 -7.39 11.40 -15.59
CA VAL A 252 -6.78 12.74 -15.67
C VAL A 252 -7.83 13.76 -15.28
#